data_a97cd5fe2b6e0f5f8a8a2730bc2c6af6
#
_entry.id   a97cd5fe2b6e0f5f8a8a2730bc2c6af6
#
_cell.length_a   1.000
_cell.length_b   1.000
_cell.length_c   1.000
_cell.angle_alpha   90.00
_cell.angle_beta   90.00
_cell.angle_gamma   90.00
#
_symmetry.space_group_name_H-M   'P 1'
#
loop_
_entity.id
_entity.type
_entity.pdbx_description
1 polymer ?
#
loop_
_entity_poly.entity_id
_entity_poly.type
_entity_poly.pdbx_seq_one_letter_code
_entity_poly.pdbx_strand_id
1 'polypeptide(L)'
;MQEVRLFNRNNATLEVKINLDKLELIRKALGVKLRAQVGILGASPHNRSIFKTRMATERNPKTNIGRPSKTLGSELTNAEIGAVHEFGRNSKPKIPQRSFLWMPLKLYLQDYVNKKSSVFNRLITLSDMHTMYELLGITAENVVQSAFQTGGFGNWPALSSVTIARKGSDKILIDTAQLLKWVTSRVV
;
A
#
# COMPACT_ATOMS: atom_id res chain seq x y z
N MET A 1 -13.82 -15.26 -36.43
CA MET A 1 -14.22 -13.88 -36.74
C MET A 1 -15.67 -13.92 -37.25
N GLN A 2 -16.60 -13.30 -36.56
CA GLN A 2 -17.97 -13.14 -37.07
C GLN A 2 -18.08 -11.76 -37.73
N GLU A 3 -18.62 -11.71 -38.94
CA GLU A 3 -18.92 -10.47 -39.63
C GLU A 3 -20.36 -10.04 -39.30
N VAL A 4 -20.49 -8.84 -38.74
CA VAL A 4 -21.81 -8.23 -38.51
C VAL A 4 -22.02 -7.17 -39.59
N ARG A 5 -23.01 -7.39 -40.48
CA ARG A 5 -23.39 -6.42 -41.50
C ARG A 5 -24.47 -5.50 -40.95
N LEU A 6 -24.18 -4.23 -40.85
CA LEU A 6 -25.15 -3.19 -40.48
C LEU A 6 -25.54 -2.39 -41.75
N PHE A 7 -26.84 -2.28 -42.01
CA PHE A 7 -27.37 -1.48 -43.11
C PHE A 7 -27.74 -0.08 -42.62
N ASN A 8 -27.20 0.93 -43.29
CA ASN A 8 -27.61 2.32 -43.07
C ASN A 8 -28.65 2.74 -44.10
N ARG A 9 -29.47 3.78 -43.80
CA ARG A 9 -30.55 4.30 -44.65
C ARG A 9 -30.13 4.69 -46.07
N ASN A 10 -28.86 4.81 -46.38
CA ASN A 10 -28.30 5.19 -47.69
C ASN A 10 -27.67 4.00 -48.45
N ASN A 11 -28.05 2.76 -48.16
CA ASN A 11 -27.50 1.56 -48.83
C ASN A 11 -25.95 1.42 -48.75
N ALA A 12 -25.29 2.12 -47.88
CA ALA A 12 -23.88 1.93 -47.61
C ALA A 12 -23.72 0.76 -46.61
N THR A 13 -23.09 -0.33 -47.03
CA THR A 13 -22.79 -1.48 -46.18
C THR A 13 -21.59 -1.13 -45.31
N LEU A 14 -21.79 -1.00 -44.03
CA LEU A 14 -20.72 -0.84 -43.07
C LEU A 14 -20.29 -2.22 -42.58
N GLU A 15 -19.14 -2.70 -43.01
CA GLU A 15 -18.57 -3.94 -42.52
C GLU A 15 -17.79 -3.64 -41.21
N VAL A 16 -18.36 -4.04 -40.08
CA VAL A 16 -17.68 -3.96 -38.78
C VAL A 16 -17.12 -5.34 -38.45
N LYS A 17 -15.81 -5.48 -38.54
CA LYS A 17 -15.13 -6.70 -38.08
C LYS A 17 -14.94 -6.64 -36.56
N ILE A 18 -15.81 -7.33 -35.82
CA ILE A 18 -15.70 -7.43 -34.35
C ILE A 18 -14.91 -8.69 -34.02
N ASN A 19 -13.82 -8.53 -33.30
CA ASN A 19 -13.10 -9.65 -32.72
C ASN A 19 -13.85 -10.13 -31.47
N LEU A 20 -14.78 -11.07 -31.66
CA LEU A 20 -15.59 -11.64 -30.58
C LEU A 20 -14.76 -12.39 -29.56
N ASP A 21 -13.64 -13.01 -29.96
CA ASP A 21 -12.74 -13.74 -29.05
C ASP A 21 -12.19 -12.78 -27.98
N LYS A 22 -11.84 -11.56 -28.40
CA LYS A 22 -11.35 -10.53 -27.47
C LYS A 22 -12.45 -10.04 -26.52
N LEU A 23 -13.69 -9.89 -27.01
CA LEU A 23 -14.84 -9.55 -26.16
C LEU A 23 -15.19 -10.65 -25.18
N GLU A 24 -15.07 -11.90 -25.57
CA GLU A 24 -15.33 -13.05 -24.71
C GLU A 24 -14.25 -13.19 -23.63
N LEU A 25 -12.98 -12.93 -23.96
CA LEU A 25 -11.89 -12.83 -23.00
C LEU A 25 -12.14 -11.72 -21.96
N ILE A 26 -12.53 -10.53 -22.41
CA ILE A 26 -12.87 -9.42 -21.51
C ILE A 26 -14.07 -9.77 -20.63
N ARG A 27 -15.13 -10.38 -21.20
CA ARG A 27 -16.29 -10.84 -20.44
C ARG A 27 -15.93 -11.86 -19.38
N LYS A 28 -15.07 -12.81 -19.71
CA LYS A 28 -14.55 -13.82 -18.79
C LYS A 28 -13.72 -13.19 -17.70
N ALA A 29 -12.86 -12.23 -18.04
CA ALA A 29 -12.06 -11.46 -17.10
C ALA A 29 -12.93 -10.64 -16.12
N LEU A 30 -13.97 -9.98 -16.62
CA LEU A 30 -14.93 -9.23 -15.79
C LEU A 30 -15.84 -10.11 -14.92
N GLY A 31 -16.02 -11.38 -15.29
CA GLY A 31 -16.78 -12.37 -14.52
C GLY A 31 -16.03 -12.96 -13.33
N VAL A 32 -14.72 -12.77 -13.25
CA VAL A 32 -13.89 -13.30 -12.17
C VAL A 32 -13.96 -12.34 -10.98
N LYS A 33 -14.42 -12.85 -9.82
CA LYS A 33 -14.51 -12.08 -8.56
C LYS A 33 -13.18 -12.04 -7.80
N LEU A 34 -12.06 -11.84 -8.50
CA LEU A 34 -10.76 -11.68 -7.85
C LEU A 34 -10.53 -10.25 -7.39
N ARG A 35 -9.83 -10.10 -6.27
CA ARG A 35 -9.44 -8.80 -5.72
C ARG A 35 -7.99 -8.86 -5.26
N ALA A 36 -7.19 -7.87 -5.63
CA ALA A 36 -5.88 -7.66 -5.02
C ALA A 36 -6.07 -6.81 -3.76
N GLN A 37 -5.69 -7.35 -2.62
CA GLN A 37 -5.65 -6.61 -1.35
C GLN A 37 -4.21 -6.27 -1.05
N VAL A 38 -3.93 -5.02 -0.68
CA VAL A 38 -2.61 -4.57 -0.23
C VAL A 38 -2.74 -3.85 1.11
N GLY A 39 -1.81 -4.09 2.01
CA GLY A 39 -1.82 -3.48 3.33
C GLY A 39 -1.05 -4.31 4.35
N ILE A 40 -1.29 -4.04 5.62
CA ILE A 40 -0.76 -4.83 6.72
C ILE A 40 -1.74 -6.00 6.97
N LEU A 41 -1.47 -7.11 6.29
CA LEU A 41 -2.35 -8.28 6.27
C LEU A 41 -1.97 -9.26 7.39
N GLY A 42 -2.30 -8.94 8.63
CA GLY A 42 -2.06 -9.84 9.75
C GLY A 42 -2.10 -9.14 11.10
N ALA A 43 -2.41 -9.90 12.15
CA ALA A 43 -2.47 -9.44 13.53
C ALA A 43 -1.15 -9.69 14.29
N SER A 44 -0.01 -9.58 13.62
CA SER A 44 1.27 -9.84 14.28
C SER A 44 1.59 -8.75 15.30
N PRO A 45 1.98 -9.13 16.53
CA PRO A 45 2.34 -8.18 17.56
C PRO A 45 3.57 -7.37 17.14
N HIS A 46 3.55 -6.08 17.43
CA HIS A 46 4.71 -5.22 17.21
C HIS A 46 5.79 -5.54 18.26
N ASN A 47 6.96 -5.99 17.82
CA ASN A 47 8.05 -6.32 18.74
C ASN A 47 8.69 -5.04 19.32
N ARG A 48 8.25 -4.66 20.52
CA ARG A 48 8.78 -3.52 21.28
C ARG A 48 10.04 -3.83 22.09
N SER A 49 10.56 -5.05 22.02
CA SER A 49 11.72 -5.43 22.84
C SER A 49 12.93 -4.53 22.63
N ILE A 50 13.14 -4.07 21.40
CA ILE A 50 14.21 -3.15 21.03
C ILE A 50 14.01 -1.75 21.67
N PHE A 51 12.75 -1.31 21.82
CA PHE A 51 12.42 -0.03 22.48
C PHE A 51 12.67 -0.08 23.99
N LYS A 52 12.37 -1.21 24.64
CA LYS A 52 12.63 -1.37 26.08
C LYS A 52 14.11 -1.35 26.39
N THR A 53 14.95 -1.97 25.56
CA THR A 53 16.40 -2.02 25.74
C THR A 53 17.05 -0.64 25.57
N ARG A 54 16.65 0.14 24.57
CA ARG A 54 17.17 1.51 24.36
C ARG A 54 16.78 2.45 25.50
N MET A 55 15.53 2.39 26.00
CA MET A 55 15.10 3.22 27.15
C MET A 55 15.72 2.80 28.48
N ALA A 56 16.11 1.54 28.63
CA ALA A 56 16.78 1.06 29.83
C ALA A 56 18.24 1.55 29.93
N THR A 57 18.89 1.79 28.78
CA THR A 57 20.30 2.20 28.72
C THR A 57 20.48 3.73 28.93
N GLU A 58 19.45 4.53 28.71
CA GLU A 58 19.48 6.01 28.86
C GLU A 58 18.85 6.51 30.18
N ARG A 59 18.82 5.69 31.21
CA ARG A 59 18.36 6.13 32.54
C ARG A 59 19.35 7.12 33.14
N ASN A 60 19.06 8.40 33.02
CA ASN A 60 19.69 9.41 33.85
C ASN A 60 19.10 9.28 35.28
N PRO A 61 19.87 8.88 36.30
CA PRO A 61 19.34 8.61 37.62
C PRO A 61 18.87 9.86 38.38
N LYS A 62 19.07 11.05 37.82
CA LYS A 62 18.72 12.33 38.46
C LYS A 62 17.41 12.95 37.99
N THR A 63 16.74 12.41 36.98
CA THR A 63 15.44 12.94 36.56
C THR A 63 14.42 11.82 36.53
N ASN A 64 13.45 11.86 37.43
CA ASN A 64 12.28 10.97 37.50
C ASN A 64 11.33 11.13 36.27
N ILE A 65 11.83 11.62 35.15
CA ILE A 65 11.10 11.83 33.92
C ILE A 65 11.17 10.53 33.12
N GLY A 66 10.14 9.71 33.22
CA GLY A 66 10.02 8.54 32.37
C GLY A 66 9.66 7.23 33.04
N ARG A 67 8.88 7.25 34.11
CA ARG A 67 8.13 6.04 34.48
C ARG A 67 7.24 5.67 33.29
N PRO A 68 7.45 4.53 32.61
CA PRO A 68 6.46 4.05 31.67
C PRO A 68 5.18 3.85 32.49
N SER A 69 4.14 4.57 32.14
CA SER A 69 2.82 4.33 32.68
C SER A 69 2.53 2.83 32.57
N LYS A 70 2.28 2.19 33.69
CA LYS A 70 2.04 0.75 33.83
C LYS A 70 0.64 0.37 33.33
N THR A 71 0.11 1.13 32.39
CA THR A 71 -1.22 0.99 31.83
C THR A 71 -1.13 0.83 30.33
N LEU A 72 -1.18 -0.32 29.92
CA LEU A 72 -1.82 -0.99 28.78
C LEU A 72 -0.99 -2.23 28.37
N GLY A 73 -1.35 -3.35 28.92
CA GLY A 73 -0.82 -4.64 28.55
C GLY A 73 -1.40 -5.18 27.23
N SER A 74 -1.80 -4.33 26.31
CA SER A 74 -2.05 -4.75 24.94
C SER A 74 -0.84 -4.37 24.09
N GLU A 75 -0.09 -5.36 23.65
CA GLU A 75 0.92 -5.17 22.63
C GLU A 75 0.19 -4.71 21.35
N LEU A 76 0.42 -3.44 20.97
CA LEU A 76 -0.14 -2.92 19.72
C LEU A 76 0.34 -3.78 18.54
N THR A 77 -0.59 -4.16 17.70
CA THR A 77 -0.27 -4.85 16.45
C THR A 77 0.34 -3.88 15.43
N ASN A 78 1.05 -4.42 14.45
CA ASN A 78 1.56 -3.60 13.34
C ASN A 78 0.42 -2.91 12.57
N ALA A 79 -0.76 -3.52 12.49
CA ALA A 79 -1.95 -2.94 11.85
C ALA A 79 -2.45 -1.71 12.62
N GLU A 80 -2.52 -1.76 13.96
CA GLU A 80 -2.92 -0.61 14.78
C GLU A 80 -1.93 0.54 14.70
N ILE A 81 -0.62 0.23 14.70
CA ILE A 81 0.43 1.23 14.50
C ILE A 81 0.31 1.84 13.10
N GLY A 82 0.09 1.02 12.08
CA GLY A 82 -0.14 1.46 10.71
C GLY A 82 -1.34 2.40 10.63
N ALA A 83 -2.47 2.06 11.25
CA ALA A 83 -3.66 2.89 11.27
C ALA A 83 -3.42 4.25 11.94
N VAL A 84 -2.67 4.29 13.05
CA VAL A 84 -2.30 5.55 13.71
C VAL A 84 -1.48 6.45 12.79
N HIS A 85 -0.57 5.91 12.00
CA HIS A 85 0.22 6.70 11.05
C HIS A 85 -0.57 7.08 9.80
N GLU A 86 -1.41 6.19 9.31
CA GLU A 86 -2.26 6.44 8.14
C GLU A 86 -3.24 7.59 8.37
N PHE A 87 -3.90 7.60 9.52
CA PHE A 87 -4.95 8.58 9.85
C PHE A 87 -4.49 9.72 10.76
N GLY A 88 -3.33 9.58 11.39
CA GLY A 88 -2.87 10.49 12.44
C GLY A 88 -3.64 10.29 13.75
N ARG A 89 -3.23 11.04 14.77
CA ARG A 89 -3.87 11.03 16.10
C ARG A 89 -3.87 12.43 16.71
N ASN A 90 -5.04 12.94 17.08
CA ASN A 90 -5.19 14.27 17.67
C ASN A 90 -5.04 14.32 19.18
N SER A 91 -5.11 13.16 19.88
CA SER A 91 -4.89 13.10 21.34
C SER A 91 -3.39 13.22 21.67
N LYS A 92 -3.07 13.61 22.93
CA LYS A 92 -1.67 13.71 23.38
C LYS A 92 -1.05 12.34 23.58
N PRO A 93 0.17 12.07 23.08
CA PRO A 93 0.92 12.94 22.16
C PRO A 93 0.28 12.97 20.76
N LYS A 94 0.24 14.17 20.16
CA LYS A 94 -0.28 14.35 18.80
C LYS A 94 0.66 13.66 17.78
N ILE A 95 0.09 12.84 16.92
CA ILE A 95 0.83 12.17 15.83
C ILE A 95 0.28 12.72 14.52
N PRO A 96 1.10 13.40 13.70
CA PRO A 96 0.64 13.91 12.42
C PRO A 96 0.33 12.76 11.47
N GLN A 97 -0.66 12.95 10.62
CA GLN A 97 -1.00 12.00 9.56
C GLN A 97 0.18 11.86 8.59
N ARG A 98 0.51 10.63 8.28
CA ARG A 98 1.50 10.24 7.27
C ARG A 98 0.95 9.05 6.51
N SER A 99 -0.03 9.33 5.64
CA SER A 99 -0.67 8.30 4.84
C SER A 99 0.36 7.62 3.95
N PHE A 100 0.66 6.37 4.24
CA PHE A 100 1.63 5.56 3.50
C PHE A 100 0.96 4.56 2.56
N LEU A 101 -0.34 4.32 2.76
CA LEU A 101 -1.12 3.35 1.99
C LEU A 101 -2.10 4.05 1.05
N TRP A 102 -3.10 4.75 1.60
CA TRP A 102 -4.20 5.32 0.81
C TRP A 102 -3.75 6.40 -0.18
N MET A 103 -3.04 7.43 0.29
CA MET A 103 -2.65 8.56 -0.57
C MET A 103 -1.67 8.16 -1.66
N PRO A 104 -0.59 7.40 -1.39
CA PRO A 104 0.30 6.90 -2.43
C PRO A 104 -0.41 6.06 -3.48
N LEU A 105 -1.26 5.12 -3.08
CA LEU A 105 -2.00 4.28 -4.03
C LEU A 105 -2.96 5.10 -4.88
N LYS A 106 -3.70 6.03 -4.26
CA LYS A 106 -4.63 6.89 -4.99
C LYS A 106 -3.95 7.76 -6.04
N LEU A 107 -2.76 8.28 -5.74
CA LEU A 107 -2.09 9.25 -6.61
C LEU A 107 -1.16 8.60 -7.64
N TYR A 108 -0.50 7.50 -7.30
CA TYR A 108 0.62 6.99 -8.10
C TYR A 108 0.43 5.57 -8.63
N LEU A 109 -0.56 4.78 -8.14
CA LEU A 109 -0.73 3.40 -8.61
C LEU A 109 -0.94 3.32 -10.12
N GLN A 110 -1.74 4.24 -10.69
CA GLN A 110 -2.01 4.25 -12.13
C GLN A 110 -0.72 4.42 -12.95
N ASP A 111 0.19 5.29 -12.53
CA ASP A 111 1.47 5.52 -13.21
C ASP A 111 2.37 4.28 -13.17
N TYR A 112 2.38 3.58 -12.03
CA TYR A 112 3.15 2.34 -11.88
C TYR A 112 2.56 1.21 -12.72
N VAL A 113 1.23 1.12 -12.85
CA VAL A 113 0.55 0.17 -13.74
C VAL A 113 0.85 0.51 -15.20
N ASN A 114 0.79 1.79 -15.58
CA ASN A 114 1.07 2.24 -16.94
C ASN A 114 2.49 1.88 -17.39
N LYS A 115 3.48 1.99 -16.51
CA LYS A 115 4.87 1.56 -16.78
C LYS A 115 5.00 0.06 -17.09
N LYS A 116 4.03 -0.75 -16.66
CA LYS A 116 3.97 -2.20 -16.89
C LYS A 116 2.83 -2.62 -17.83
N SER A 117 2.26 -1.67 -18.57
CA SER A 117 1.06 -1.89 -19.40
C SER A 117 1.21 -3.05 -20.39
N SER A 118 2.38 -3.26 -20.98
CA SER A 118 2.64 -4.36 -21.90
C SER A 118 2.45 -5.73 -21.24
N VAL A 119 2.92 -5.89 -20.00
CA VAL A 119 2.78 -7.12 -19.23
C VAL A 119 1.33 -7.34 -18.83
N PHE A 120 0.65 -6.32 -18.32
CA PHE A 120 -0.77 -6.39 -17.98
C PHE A 120 -1.62 -6.77 -19.19
N ASN A 121 -1.40 -6.13 -20.35
CA ASN A 121 -2.12 -6.44 -21.58
C ASN A 121 -1.88 -7.88 -22.05
N ARG A 122 -0.66 -8.39 -21.91
CA ARG A 122 -0.35 -9.79 -22.23
C ARG A 122 -1.11 -10.76 -21.33
N LEU A 123 -1.15 -10.53 -20.03
CA LEU A 123 -1.87 -11.38 -19.07
C LEU A 123 -3.39 -11.36 -19.34
N ILE A 124 -3.97 -10.21 -19.67
CA ILE A 124 -5.37 -10.10 -20.09
C ILE A 124 -5.62 -10.93 -21.36
N THR A 125 -4.71 -10.85 -22.36
CA THR A 125 -4.83 -11.62 -23.62
C THR A 125 -4.74 -13.13 -23.37
N LEU A 126 -3.93 -13.55 -22.41
CA LEU A 126 -3.80 -14.96 -22.03
C LEU A 126 -4.92 -15.44 -21.08
N SER A 127 -5.83 -14.55 -20.68
CA SER A 127 -6.87 -14.80 -19.65
C SER A 127 -6.32 -15.26 -18.30
N ASP A 128 -5.08 -14.95 -17.99
CA ASP A 128 -4.44 -15.24 -16.72
C ASP A 128 -4.73 -14.13 -15.70
N MET A 129 -5.98 -14.13 -15.23
CA MET A 129 -6.46 -13.10 -14.31
C MET A 129 -5.81 -13.21 -12.94
N HIS A 130 -5.52 -14.42 -12.46
CA HIS A 130 -4.88 -14.59 -11.15
C HIS A 130 -3.51 -13.92 -11.12
N THR A 131 -2.64 -14.24 -12.05
CA THR A 131 -1.31 -13.61 -12.17
C THR A 131 -1.39 -12.10 -12.43
N MET A 132 -2.43 -11.64 -13.17
CA MET A 132 -2.65 -10.22 -13.36
C MET A 132 -2.95 -9.50 -12.02
N TYR A 133 -3.80 -10.07 -11.17
CA TYR A 133 -4.11 -9.49 -9.85
C TYR A 133 -2.93 -9.62 -8.89
N GLU A 134 -2.13 -10.68 -8.95
CA GLU A 134 -0.86 -10.78 -8.21
C GLU A 134 0.11 -9.66 -8.62
N LEU A 135 0.30 -9.45 -9.92
CA LEU A 135 1.14 -8.38 -10.43
C LEU A 135 0.63 -7.00 -10.01
N LEU A 136 -0.69 -6.79 -9.96
CA LEU A 136 -1.30 -5.57 -9.46
C LEU A 136 -0.98 -5.37 -7.97
N GLY A 137 -1.09 -6.42 -7.16
CA GLY A 137 -0.74 -6.41 -5.75
C GLY A 137 0.73 -6.04 -5.52
N ILE A 138 1.66 -6.72 -6.21
CA ILE A 138 3.09 -6.41 -6.14
C ILE A 138 3.38 -4.97 -6.63
N THR A 139 2.66 -4.51 -7.65
CA THR A 139 2.81 -3.14 -8.14
C THR A 139 2.35 -2.13 -7.08
N ALA A 140 1.26 -2.40 -6.37
CA ALA A 140 0.79 -1.58 -5.27
C ALA A 140 1.78 -1.59 -4.07
N GLU A 141 2.37 -2.73 -3.71
CA GLU A 141 3.45 -2.80 -2.71
C GLU A 141 4.62 -1.90 -3.08
N ASN A 142 5.06 -1.91 -4.35
CA ASN A 142 6.15 -1.06 -4.83
C ASN A 142 5.84 0.44 -4.68
N VAL A 143 4.58 0.85 -4.91
CA VAL A 143 4.14 2.23 -4.66
C VAL A 143 4.27 2.59 -3.20
N VAL A 144 3.80 1.72 -2.30
CA VAL A 144 3.89 1.93 -0.85
C VAL A 144 5.35 1.98 -0.39
N GLN A 145 6.20 1.06 -0.86
CA GLN A 145 7.64 1.06 -0.55
C GLN A 145 8.31 2.36 -1.01
N SER A 146 7.96 2.87 -2.20
CA SER A 146 8.45 4.16 -2.69
C SER A 146 8.00 5.32 -1.79
N ALA A 147 6.79 5.29 -1.25
CA ALA A 147 6.34 6.29 -0.29
C ALA A 147 7.19 6.30 1.00
N PHE A 148 7.56 5.14 1.53
CA PHE A 148 8.47 5.05 2.68
C PHE A 148 9.86 5.60 2.36
N GLN A 149 10.40 5.30 1.18
CA GLN A 149 11.73 5.74 0.76
C GLN A 149 11.81 7.24 0.54
N THR A 150 10.73 7.84 0.02
CA THR A 150 10.68 9.24 -0.39
C THR A 150 10.00 10.17 0.64
N GLY A 151 9.63 9.65 1.81
CA GLY A 151 8.88 10.43 2.79
C GLY A 151 7.49 10.85 2.30
N GLY A 152 6.76 9.90 1.70
CA GLY A 152 5.43 10.13 1.13
C GLY A 152 5.47 10.99 -0.13
N PHE A 153 6.46 10.72 -1.00
CA PHE A 153 6.75 11.54 -2.19
C PHE A 153 6.97 13.02 -1.84
N GLY A 154 7.66 13.27 -0.71
CA GLY A 154 7.96 14.61 -0.21
C GLY A 154 6.82 15.30 0.56
N ASN A 155 5.68 14.63 0.77
CA ASN A 155 4.49 15.24 1.37
C ASN A 155 4.34 14.99 2.88
N TRP A 156 5.12 14.08 3.48
CA TRP A 156 4.95 13.80 4.90
C TRP A 156 5.56 14.88 5.78
N PRO A 157 4.86 15.27 6.88
CA PRO A 157 5.42 16.19 7.85
C PRO A 157 6.74 15.65 8.43
N ALA A 158 7.74 16.52 8.53
CA ALA A 158 9.03 16.19 9.10
C ALA A 158 8.92 15.66 10.54
N LEU A 159 9.94 14.94 10.98
CA LEU A 159 10.06 14.53 12.37
C LEU A 159 10.49 15.72 13.24
N SER A 160 10.00 15.77 14.50
CA SER A 160 10.52 16.73 15.47
C SER A 160 11.97 16.42 15.84
N SER A 161 12.73 17.45 16.22
CA SER A 161 14.14 17.29 16.67
C SER A 161 14.25 16.27 17.83
N VAL A 162 13.31 16.29 18.75
CA VAL A 162 13.24 15.32 19.87
C VAL A 162 13.08 13.89 19.35
N THR A 163 12.25 13.70 18.33
CA THR A 163 12.06 12.38 17.73
C THR A 163 13.31 11.91 16.99
N ILE A 164 13.96 12.80 16.25
CA ILE A 164 15.23 12.50 15.54
C ILE A 164 16.31 12.12 16.52
N ALA A 165 16.50 12.90 17.60
CA ALA A 165 17.50 12.61 18.63
C ALA A 165 17.26 11.24 19.29
N ARG A 166 16.01 10.94 19.63
CA ARG A 166 15.63 9.64 20.24
C ARG A 166 15.82 8.45 19.30
N LYS A 167 15.54 8.64 18.03
CA LYS A 167 15.54 7.60 16.99
C LYS A 167 16.93 7.40 16.39
N GLY A 168 17.75 8.44 16.38
CA GLY A 168 19.06 8.48 15.72
C GLY A 168 18.96 8.51 14.18
N SER A 169 17.81 8.89 13.64
CA SER A 169 17.56 8.95 12.20
C SER A 169 16.40 9.90 11.87
N ASP A 170 16.54 10.62 10.76
CA ASP A 170 15.52 11.50 10.20
C ASP A 170 14.51 10.78 9.29
N LYS A 171 14.74 9.51 8.96
CA LYS A 171 13.87 8.73 8.06
C LYS A 171 12.48 8.59 8.65
N ILE A 172 11.48 9.13 7.98
CA ILE A 172 10.08 9.13 8.42
C ILE A 172 9.51 7.70 8.34
N LEU A 173 8.78 7.26 9.37
CA LEU A 173 8.16 5.93 9.51
C LEU A 173 9.12 4.73 9.43
N ILE A 174 10.41 4.94 9.21
CA ILE A 174 11.43 3.89 9.22
C ILE A 174 12.24 4.02 10.52
N ASP A 175 11.99 3.14 11.48
CA ASP A 175 12.81 2.94 12.67
C ASP A 175 13.53 1.59 12.57
N THR A 176 12.80 0.50 12.78
CA THR A 176 13.28 -0.88 12.58
C THR A 176 12.91 -1.44 11.21
N ALA A 177 12.32 -0.62 10.33
CA ALA A 177 11.68 -1.02 9.08
C ALA A 177 10.55 -2.07 9.25
N GLN A 178 10.10 -2.29 10.45
CA GLN A 178 9.12 -3.34 10.77
C GLN A 178 7.79 -3.06 10.08
N LEU A 179 7.28 -1.81 10.16
CA LEU A 179 6.03 -1.42 9.51
C LEU A 179 6.08 -1.65 7.99
N LEU A 180 7.20 -1.27 7.36
CA LEU A 180 7.40 -1.48 5.93
C LEU A 180 7.41 -2.96 5.53
N LYS A 181 8.05 -3.82 6.34
CA LYS A 181 8.14 -5.26 6.10
C LYS A 181 6.79 -5.99 6.19
N TRP A 182 5.83 -5.41 6.90
CA TRP A 182 4.48 -5.99 7.06
C TRP A 182 3.48 -5.54 5.99
N VAL A 183 3.89 -4.62 5.10
CA VAL A 183 3.08 -4.28 3.93
C VAL A 183 3.23 -5.41 2.91
N THR A 184 2.14 -6.10 2.66
CA THR A 184 2.07 -7.23 1.73
C THR A 184 0.80 -7.16 0.90
N SER A 185 0.74 -7.92 -0.18
CA SER A 185 -0.46 -8.10 -0.98
C SER A 185 -0.90 -9.56 -1.02
N ARG A 186 -2.17 -9.76 -1.35
CA ARG A 186 -2.73 -11.09 -1.66
C ARG A 186 -3.88 -10.96 -2.63
N VAL A 187 -4.13 -12.02 -3.37
CA VAL A 187 -5.33 -12.17 -4.21
C VAL A 187 -6.38 -12.94 -3.44
N VAL A 188 -7.63 -12.48 -3.46
CA VAL A 188 -8.79 -13.07 -2.80
C VAL A 188 -9.99 -13.05 -3.73
#